data_575632f82b50004884ee11641a0d21dc
#
_entry.id   575632f82b50004884ee11641a0d21dc
#
_cell.length_a   1.000
_cell.length_b   1.000
_cell.length_c   1.000
_cell.angle_alpha   90.00
_cell.angle_beta   90.00
_cell.angle_gamma   90.00
#
_symmetry.space_group_name_H-M   'P 1'
#
loop_
_entity.id
_entity.type
_entity.pdbx_description
1 polymer ?
#
loop_
_entity_poly.entity_id
_entity_poly.type
_entity_poly.pdbx_seq_one_letter_code
_entity_poly.pdbx_strand_id
1 'polypeptide(L)'
;MKVTIDGRAFEAAEKATILDVARANGIYIPSLCEHKRLAPFTACRVCLVEVQGRRGAVPACGTHVEDGMVVTAQSPALDKLRRTVLELILSEHPHACLICSERTACPEHKTTIRKVGEVTGCVLCPNNGRCELQDVVEYLKIDRVKFPALFRN
;
A
#
# COMPACT_ATOMS: atom_id res chain seq x y z
N MET A 1 -1.93 -2.00 -26.83
CA MET A 1 -2.71 -3.08 -26.20
C MET A 1 -3.88 -2.44 -25.47
N LYS A 2 -5.03 -3.09 -25.42
CA LYS A 2 -6.19 -2.61 -24.66
C LYS A 2 -6.33 -3.37 -23.35
N VAL A 3 -6.59 -2.66 -22.26
CA VAL A 3 -6.83 -3.25 -20.94
C VAL A 3 -8.05 -2.59 -20.30
N THR A 4 -8.85 -3.37 -19.61
CA THR A 4 -9.99 -2.86 -18.83
C THR A 4 -9.63 -2.91 -17.35
N ILE A 5 -9.72 -1.78 -16.65
CA ILE A 5 -9.51 -1.69 -15.19
C ILE A 5 -10.79 -1.13 -14.57
N ASP A 6 -11.38 -1.88 -13.64
CA ASP A 6 -12.64 -1.54 -12.96
C ASP A 6 -13.75 -1.09 -13.95
N GLY A 7 -13.89 -1.83 -15.05
CA GLY A 7 -14.91 -1.58 -16.09
C GLY A 7 -14.59 -0.45 -17.07
N ARG A 8 -13.45 0.23 -16.95
CA ARG A 8 -13.00 1.29 -17.85
C ARG A 8 -11.89 0.80 -18.76
N ALA A 9 -12.03 1.00 -20.08
CA ALA A 9 -11.04 0.58 -21.06
C ALA A 9 -9.94 1.66 -21.23
N PHE A 10 -8.68 1.21 -21.30
CA PHE A 10 -7.51 2.05 -21.47
C PHE A 10 -6.59 1.48 -22.54
N GLU A 11 -5.83 2.35 -23.18
CA GLU A 11 -4.72 1.94 -24.04
C GLU A 11 -3.44 1.84 -23.20
N ALA A 12 -2.68 0.77 -23.42
CA ALA A 12 -1.44 0.50 -22.72
C ALA A 12 -0.28 0.41 -23.72
N ALA A 13 0.86 0.99 -23.35
CA ALA A 13 2.10 0.81 -24.06
C ALA A 13 2.58 -0.65 -23.96
N GLU A 14 3.38 -1.08 -24.90
CA GLU A 14 4.07 -2.37 -24.83
C GLU A 14 4.93 -2.45 -23.56
N LYS A 15 4.87 -3.56 -22.86
CA LYS A 15 5.59 -3.82 -21.59
C LYS A 15 5.16 -2.95 -20.39
N ALA A 16 4.10 -2.14 -20.52
CA ALA A 16 3.55 -1.43 -19.37
C ALA A 16 3.04 -2.44 -18.32
N THR A 17 3.21 -2.14 -17.05
CA THR A 17 2.57 -2.90 -15.97
C THR A 17 1.14 -2.41 -15.71
N ILE A 18 0.35 -3.22 -15.03
CA ILE A 18 -1.00 -2.80 -14.60
C ILE A 18 -0.92 -1.52 -13.76
N LEU A 19 0.10 -1.40 -12.90
CA LEU A 19 0.30 -0.22 -12.05
C LEU A 19 0.63 1.03 -12.88
N ASP A 20 1.44 0.90 -13.94
CA ASP A 20 1.77 2.02 -14.83
C ASP A 20 0.51 2.56 -15.52
N VAL A 21 -0.31 1.66 -16.06
CA VAL A 21 -1.56 2.05 -16.72
C VAL A 21 -2.53 2.68 -15.73
N ALA A 22 -2.68 2.11 -14.54
CA ALA A 22 -3.54 2.66 -13.49
C ALA A 22 -3.11 4.09 -13.11
N ARG A 23 -1.83 4.31 -12.85
CA ARG A 23 -1.27 5.64 -12.51
C ARG A 23 -1.46 6.66 -13.62
N ALA A 24 -1.18 6.28 -14.87
CA ALA A 24 -1.34 7.16 -16.02
C ALA A 24 -2.80 7.63 -16.21
N ASN A 25 -3.75 6.87 -15.69
CA ASN A 25 -5.18 7.14 -15.81
C ASN A 25 -5.86 7.55 -14.49
N GLY A 26 -5.08 7.94 -13.48
CA GLY A 26 -5.60 8.43 -12.20
C GLY A 26 -6.29 7.37 -11.34
N ILE A 27 -6.04 6.08 -11.58
CA ILE A 27 -6.54 4.99 -10.75
C ILE A 27 -5.51 4.71 -9.65
N TYR A 28 -5.91 4.91 -8.41
CA TYR A 28 -5.03 4.65 -7.28
C TYR A 28 -4.99 3.16 -6.94
N ILE A 29 -3.81 2.57 -7.05
CA ILE A 29 -3.48 1.25 -6.51
C ILE A 29 -2.36 1.45 -5.49
N PRO A 30 -2.57 1.11 -4.20
CA PRO A 30 -1.55 1.32 -3.18
C PRO A 30 -0.30 0.49 -3.48
N SER A 31 0.89 1.07 -3.29
CA SER A 31 2.16 0.39 -3.52
C SER A 31 3.23 0.95 -2.59
N LEU A 32 4.24 0.15 -2.20
CA LEU A 32 5.32 0.56 -1.30
C LEU A 32 6.71 0.24 -1.84
N CYS A 33 6.89 -0.89 -2.54
CA CYS A 33 8.23 -1.35 -2.97
C CYS A 33 8.53 -1.05 -4.45
N GLU A 34 7.67 -0.31 -5.13
CA GLU A 34 7.89 0.08 -6.51
C GLU A 34 8.50 1.48 -6.58
N HIS A 35 9.52 1.65 -7.40
CA HIS A 35 10.17 2.92 -7.65
C HIS A 35 10.52 3.05 -9.14
N LYS A 36 10.24 4.22 -9.72
CA LYS A 36 10.37 4.49 -11.17
C LYS A 36 11.76 4.20 -11.79
N ARG A 37 12.81 4.21 -10.98
CA ARG A 37 14.20 3.97 -11.43
C ARG A 37 14.68 2.54 -11.21
N LEU A 38 13.87 1.67 -10.62
CA LEU A 38 14.25 0.32 -10.26
C LEU A 38 13.32 -0.69 -10.91
N ALA A 39 13.85 -1.85 -11.24
CA ALA A 39 13.01 -2.96 -11.67
C ALA A 39 12.03 -3.35 -10.54
N PRO A 40 10.76 -3.68 -10.86
CA PRO A 40 9.77 -4.04 -9.86
C PRO A 40 10.21 -5.26 -9.05
N PHE A 41 10.38 -5.10 -7.74
CA PHE A 41 10.79 -6.19 -6.86
C PHE A 41 9.61 -7.06 -6.39
N THR A 42 8.39 -6.53 -6.45
CA THR A 42 7.12 -7.20 -6.11
C THR A 42 7.03 -7.80 -4.70
N ALA A 43 7.91 -7.41 -3.77
CA ALA A 43 8.05 -8.02 -2.45
C ALA A 43 6.93 -7.65 -1.49
N CYS A 44 6.51 -6.37 -1.45
CA CYS A 44 5.58 -5.87 -0.44
C CYS A 44 4.15 -6.41 -0.58
N ARG A 45 3.74 -6.84 -1.77
CA ARG A 45 2.40 -7.35 -2.07
C ARG A 45 1.23 -6.42 -1.70
N VAL A 46 1.48 -5.12 -1.58
CA VAL A 46 0.43 -4.14 -1.27
C VAL A 46 -0.40 -3.79 -2.51
N CYS A 47 0.20 -3.85 -3.70
CA CYS A 47 -0.45 -3.51 -4.98
C CYS A 47 -1.22 -4.69 -5.62
N LEU A 48 -1.79 -5.59 -4.82
CA LEU A 48 -2.53 -6.73 -5.34
C LEU A 48 -3.77 -6.30 -6.12
N VAL A 49 -4.00 -6.93 -7.27
CA VAL A 49 -5.18 -6.78 -8.12
C VAL A 49 -5.66 -8.15 -8.58
N GLU A 50 -6.92 -8.27 -8.99
CA GLU A 50 -7.45 -9.49 -9.60
C GLU A 50 -7.47 -9.34 -11.12
N VAL A 51 -7.08 -10.39 -11.83
CA VAL A 51 -7.11 -10.46 -13.30
C VAL A 51 -8.06 -11.58 -13.70
N GLN A 52 -9.02 -11.26 -14.54
CA GLN A 52 -9.99 -12.24 -15.03
C GLN A 52 -9.28 -13.42 -15.70
N GLY A 53 -9.67 -14.63 -15.36
CA GLY A 53 -9.03 -15.86 -15.86
C GLY A 53 -7.76 -16.28 -15.16
N ARG A 54 -7.21 -15.46 -14.24
CA ARG A 54 -6.06 -15.85 -13.39
C ARG A 54 -6.53 -16.27 -12.00
N ARG A 55 -5.87 -17.26 -11.44
CA ARG A 55 -6.17 -17.73 -10.07
C ARG A 55 -5.47 -16.84 -9.05
N GLY A 56 -6.26 -16.22 -8.16
CA GLY A 56 -5.77 -15.38 -7.07
C GLY A 56 -5.35 -13.97 -7.51
N ALA A 57 -4.95 -13.15 -6.54
CA ALA A 57 -4.52 -11.80 -6.78
C ALA A 57 -3.04 -11.73 -7.20
N VAL A 58 -2.70 -10.83 -8.11
CA VAL A 58 -1.35 -10.62 -8.65
C VAL A 58 -0.84 -9.23 -8.30
N PRO A 59 0.48 -9.00 -8.17
CA PRO A 59 1.04 -7.67 -7.92
C PRO A 59 0.98 -6.82 -9.19
N ALA A 60 0.27 -5.71 -9.14
CA ALA A 60 0.11 -4.79 -10.28
C ALA A 60 1.43 -4.21 -10.77
N CYS A 61 2.41 -3.99 -9.88
CA CYS A 61 3.72 -3.42 -10.23
C CYS A 61 4.63 -4.37 -11.03
N GLY A 62 4.37 -5.67 -11.00
CA GLY A 62 5.19 -6.66 -11.71
C GLY A 62 4.41 -7.47 -12.73
N THR A 63 3.12 -7.17 -12.95
CA THR A 63 2.29 -7.85 -13.95
C THR A 63 2.15 -6.96 -15.17
N HIS A 64 2.71 -7.39 -16.29
CA HIS A 64 2.57 -6.70 -17.57
C HIS A 64 1.16 -6.86 -18.13
N VAL A 65 0.71 -5.82 -18.81
CA VAL A 65 -0.59 -5.82 -19.49
C VAL A 65 -0.54 -6.72 -20.72
N GLU A 66 -1.59 -7.49 -20.92
CA GLU A 66 -1.86 -8.28 -22.12
C GLU A 66 -3.08 -7.71 -22.85
N ASP A 67 -3.16 -7.88 -24.16
CA ASP A 67 -4.29 -7.34 -24.93
C ASP A 67 -5.61 -8.03 -24.52
N GLY A 68 -6.62 -7.21 -24.28
CA GLY A 68 -7.91 -7.69 -23.80
C GLY A 68 -7.98 -8.05 -22.31
N MET A 69 -6.89 -7.80 -21.54
CA MET A 69 -6.86 -8.09 -20.10
C MET A 69 -7.96 -7.31 -19.36
N VAL A 70 -8.65 -8.00 -18.44
CA VAL A 70 -9.65 -7.39 -17.54
C VAL A 70 -9.16 -7.47 -16.10
N VAL A 71 -9.04 -6.32 -15.47
CA VAL A 71 -8.46 -6.15 -14.13
C VAL A 71 -9.50 -5.56 -13.18
N THR A 72 -9.63 -6.13 -12.00
CA THR A 72 -10.31 -5.52 -10.85
C THR A 72 -9.24 -4.98 -9.90
N ALA A 73 -9.17 -3.66 -9.79
CA ALA A 73 -8.21 -2.98 -8.93
C ALA A 73 -8.80 -2.68 -7.54
N GLN A 74 -10.12 -2.58 -7.43
CA GLN A 74 -10.80 -2.26 -6.18
C GLN A 74 -11.94 -3.25 -5.90
N SER A 75 -11.84 -3.96 -4.77
CA SER A 75 -12.90 -4.81 -4.25
C SER A 75 -12.73 -4.98 -2.73
N PRO A 76 -13.82 -5.29 -1.98
CA PRO A 76 -13.72 -5.59 -0.55
C PRO A 76 -12.76 -6.75 -0.24
N ALA A 77 -12.67 -7.72 -1.14
CA ALA A 77 -11.76 -8.86 -1.00
C ALA A 77 -10.30 -8.42 -1.13
N LEU A 78 -9.97 -7.59 -2.12
CA LEU A 78 -8.64 -7.01 -2.29
C LEU A 78 -8.25 -6.13 -1.11
N ASP A 79 -9.16 -5.30 -0.62
CA ASP A 79 -8.89 -4.45 0.55
C ASP A 79 -8.59 -5.27 1.79
N LYS A 80 -9.30 -6.38 2.00
CA LYS A 80 -9.00 -7.31 3.09
C LYS A 80 -7.60 -7.94 2.95
N LEU A 81 -7.21 -8.37 1.76
CA LEU A 81 -5.88 -8.90 1.50
C LEU A 81 -4.79 -7.84 1.72
N ARG A 82 -4.97 -6.66 1.16
CA ARG A 82 -4.02 -5.54 1.31
C ARG A 82 -3.86 -5.12 2.77
N ARG A 83 -4.96 -5.07 3.54
CA ARG A 83 -4.92 -4.80 5.00
C ARG A 83 -4.10 -5.85 5.73
N THR A 84 -4.33 -7.12 5.46
CA THR A 84 -3.57 -8.21 6.10
C THR A 84 -2.08 -8.09 5.80
N VAL A 85 -1.72 -7.86 4.54
CA VAL A 85 -0.32 -7.67 4.13
C VAL A 85 0.29 -6.44 4.79
N LEU A 86 -0.45 -5.32 4.83
CA LEU A 86 0.03 -4.09 5.44
C LEU A 86 0.19 -4.21 6.95
N GLU A 87 -0.74 -4.88 7.64
CA GLU A 87 -0.61 -5.17 9.08
C GLU A 87 0.63 -6.03 9.39
N LEU A 88 0.99 -6.99 8.52
CA LEU A 88 2.23 -7.74 8.66
C LEU A 88 3.49 -6.86 8.50
N ILE A 89 3.48 -5.92 7.55
CA ILE A 89 4.57 -4.95 7.39
C ILE A 89 4.66 -4.05 8.63
N LEU A 90 3.52 -3.58 9.11
CA LEU A 90 3.45 -2.70 10.28
C LEU A 90 3.86 -3.40 11.57
N SER A 91 3.72 -4.72 11.68
CA SER A 91 4.13 -5.45 12.88
C SER A 91 5.63 -5.36 13.16
N GLU A 92 6.44 -5.19 12.11
CA GLU A 92 7.90 -5.01 12.21
C GLU A 92 8.34 -3.53 12.12
N HIS A 93 7.39 -2.61 12.00
CA HIS A 93 7.66 -1.18 11.87
C HIS A 93 7.14 -0.42 13.10
N PRO A 94 7.85 0.62 13.59
CA PRO A 94 7.28 1.53 14.59
C PRO A 94 6.01 2.19 14.05
N HIS A 95 4.85 1.70 14.45
CA HIS A 95 3.57 2.04 13.80
C HIS A 95 2.66 2.96 14.63
N ALA A 96 3.07 3.33 15.85
CA ALA A 96 2.22 4.14 16.73
C ALA A 96 1.73 5.43 16.07
N CYS A 97 2.61 6.15 15.35
CA CYS A 97 2.22 7.37 14.64
C CYS A 97 1.34 7.09 13.41
N LEU A 98 1.49 5.94 12.78
CA LEU A 98 0.77 5.60 11.55
C LEU A 98 -0.73 5.38 11.79
N ILE A 99 -1.07 4.76 12.92
CA ILE A 99 -2.46 4.45 13.31
C ILE A 99 -3.05 5.43 14.32
N CYS A 100 -2.34 6.52 14.61
CA CYS A 100 -2.74 7.49 15.63
C CYS A 100 -3.82 8.45 15.11
N SER A 101 -4.92 8.59 15.85
CA SER A 101 -5.97 9.57 15.57
C SER A 101 -5.52 11.02 15.74
N GLU A 102 -4.49 11.27 16.57
CA GLU A 102 -4.01 12.62 16.93
C GLU A 102 -2.74 13.02 16.16
N ARG A 103 -2.34 12.24 15.16
CA ARG A 103 -1.10 12.47 14.40
C ARG A 103 -0.98 13.85 13.75
N THR A 104 -2.11 14.45 13.38
CA THR A 104 -2.17 15.78 12.77
C THR A 104 -1.80 16.91 13.75
N ALA A 105 -2.03 16.70 15.04
CA ALA A 105 -1.64 17.64 16.08
C ALA A 105 -0.18 17.51 16.53
N CYS A 106 0.50 16.42 16.16
CA CYS A 106 1.90 16.18 16.55
C CYS A 106 2.90 17.23 16.08
N PRO A 107 2.78 17.88 14.89
CA PRO A 107 3.69 18.95 14.48
C PRO A 107 3.67 20.17 15.40
N GLU A 108 2.58 20.42 16.12
CA GLU A 108 2.43 21.51 17.09
C GLU A 108 3.20 21.22 18.40
N HIS A 109 3.48 19.94 18.66
CA HIS A 109 4.19 19.49 19.84
C HIS A 109 5.63 19.13 19.47
N LYS A 110 6.59 19.87 19.98
CA LYS A 110 8.03 19.63 19.75
C LYS A 110 8.56 18.36 20.44
N THR A 111 7.76 17.70 21.25
CA THR A 111 8.08 16.48 21.99
C THR A 111 7.00 15.45 21.79
N THR A 112 7.32 14.17 22.02
CA THR A 112 6.33 13.09 22.00
C THR A 112 5.25 13.35 23.05
N ILE A 113 3.99 13.44 22.61
CA ILE A 113 2.83 13.60 23.50
C ILE A 113 2.35 12.30 24.14
N ARG A 114 3.01 11.19 23.84
CA ARG A 114 2.61 9.85 24.27
C ARG A 114 3.59 9.22 25.25
N LYS A 115 3.04 8.35 26.08
CA LYS A 115 3.77 7.68 27.17
C LYS A 115 5.02 7.00 26.67
N VAL A 116 6.14 7.47 27.18
CA VAL A 116 7.45 6.81 27.06
C VAL A 116 7.37 5.53 27.87
N GLY A 117 7.66 4.39 27.29
CA GLY A 117 7.76 3.13 28.01
C GLY A 117 6.87 1.99 27.49
N GLU A 118 5.95 2.26 26.56
CA GLU A 118 5.31 1.19 25.81
C GLU A 118 6.19 0.79 24.62
N VAL A 119 6.18 -0.48 24.26
CA VAL A 119 6.97 -1.04 23.12
C VAL A 119 6.66 -0.32 21.81
N THR A 120 5.53 0.36 21.75
CA THR A 120 5.07 1.22 20.67
C THR A 120 5.23 2.71 20.96
N GLY A 121 6.18 3.08 21.83
CA GLY A 121 6.39 4.47 22.28
C GLY A 121 6.43 5.45 21.10
N CYS A 122 5.80 6.62 21.29
CA CYS A 122 5.79 7.67 20.29
C CYS A 122 7.19 8.17 20.01
N VAL A 123 7.76 7.74 18.93
CA VAL A 123 8.90 8.43 18.32
C VAL A 123 8.35 9.28 17.20
N LEU A 124 8.53 10.59 17.29
CA LEU A 124 8.14 11.49 16.21
C LEU A 124 9.00 11.16 14.98
N CYS A 125 8.39 10.49 14.02
CA CYS A 125 9.08 10.15 12.79
C CYS A 125 9.34 11.43 11.97
N PRO A 126 10.57 11.71 11.53
CA PRO A 126 10.89 12.87 10.70
C PRO A 126 10.16 12.87 9.35
N ASN A 127 9.64 11.72 8.92
CA ASN A 127 8.84 11.58 7.70
C ASN A 127 7.32 11.72 7.94
N ASN A 128 6.89 12.05 9.16
CA ASN A 128 5.48 12.26 9.44
C ASN A 128 4.89 13.33 8.49
N GLY A 129 3.77 13.00 7.84
CA GLY A 129 3.13 13.84 6.82
C GLY A 129 3.77 13.79 5.42
N ARG A 130 4.82 12.99 5.22
CA ARG A 130 5.51 12.78 3.92
C ARG A 130 5.91 11.32 3.71
N CYS A 131 5.09 10.40 4.15
CA CYS A 131 5.40 8.98 4.18
C CYS A 131 4.36 8.19 3.39
N GLU A 132 4.78 7.55 2.31
CA GLU A 132 3.90 6.68 1.50
C GLU A 132 3.23 5.58 2.32
N LEU A 133 3.90 5.10 3.37
CA LEU A 133 3.30 4.12 4.28
C LEU A 133 2.12 4.71 5.05
N GLN A 134 2.19 5.99 5.46
CA GLN A 134 1.04 6.69 6.06
C GLN A 134 -0.13 6.80 5.09
N ASP A 135 0.14 7.17 3.84
CA ASP A 135 -0.90 7.32 2.81
C ASP A 135 -1.63 5.99 2.58
N VAL A 136 -0.88 4.89 2.54
CA VAL A 136 -1.45 3.54 2.38
C VAL A 136 -2.22 3.10 3.63
N VAL A 137 -1.73 3.38 4.83
CA VAL A 137 -2.43 3.11 6.09
C VAL A 137 -3.76 3.86 6.15
N GLU A 138 -3.76 5.13 5.75
CA GLU A 138 -4.96 5.95 5.70
C GLU A 138 -5.96 5.46 4.66
N TYR A 139 -5.50 5.18 3.44
CA TYR A 139 -6.32 4.65 2.36
C TYR A 139 -7.01 3.34 2.76
N LEU A 140 -6.27 2.41 3.39
CA LEU A 140 -6.79 1.14 3.87
C LEU A 140 -7.49 1.22 5.22
N LYS A 141 -7.52 2.40 5.86
CA LYS A 141 -8.19 2.64 7.17
C LYS A 141 -7.70 1.65 8.24
N ILE A 142 -6.39 1.49 8.37
CA ILE A 142 -5.78 0.66 9.41
C ILE A 142 -5.82 1.43 10.73
N ASP A 143 -6.54 0.90 11.71
CA ASP A 143 -6.71 1.46 13.05
C ASP A 143 -5.94 0.69 14.12
N ARG A 144 -5.51 -0.52 13.82
CA ARG A 144 -4.75 -1.41 14.72
C ARG A 144 -3.90 -2.40 13.94
N VAL A 145 -2.84 -2.88 14.56
CA VAL A 145 -2.01 -3.97 14.05
C VAL A 145 -2.29 -5.21 14.89
N LYS A 146 -2.77 -6.28 14.24
CA LYS A 146 -3.19 -7.52 14.91
C LYS A 146 -2.04 -8.50 15.11
N PHE A 147 -1.01 -8.40 14.27
CA PHE A 147 0.11 -9.33 14.30
C PHE A 147 1.17 -8.86 15.28
N PRO A 148 1.70 -9.74 16.14
CA PRO A 148 2.84 -9.42 16.97
C PRO A 148 4.11 -9.30 16.11
N ALA A 149 5.06 -8.46 16.53
CA ALA A 149 6.39 -8.45 15.92
C ALA A 149 7.07 -9.80 16.09
N LEU A 150 7.66 -10.31 15.01
CA LEU A 150 8.44 -11.56 15.03
C LEU A 150 9.83 -11.34 15.64
N PHE A 151 10.43 -10.18 15.35
CA PHE A 151 11.71 -9.79 15.87
C PHE A 151 11.51 -8.81 17.02
N ARG A 152 11.57 -9.29 18.24
CA ARG A 152 11.68 -8.43 19.42
C ARG A 152 13.16 -8.21 19.69
N ASN A 153 13.62 -6.99 19.49
CA ASN A 153 14.92 -6.56 20.01
C ASN A 153 14.80 -6.29 21.50
#